data_4ee6f2e17b62000bda614c81c900d4a3
#
_entry.id   4ee6f2e17b62000bda614c81c900d4a3
#
_cell.length_a   1.000
_cell.length_b   1.000
_cell.length_c   1.000
_cell.angle_alpha   90.00
_cell.angle_beta   90.00
_cell.angle_gamma   90.00
#
_symmetry.space_group_name_H-M   'P 1'
#
loop_
_entity.id
_entity.type
_entity.pdbx_description
1 polymer ?
#
loop_
_entity_poly.entity_id
_entity_poly.type
_entity_poly.pdbx_seq_one_letter_code
_entity_poly.pdbx_strand_id
1 'polypeptide(L)'
;MIPTLSFDSDSESSSSTESEWEVYARLLLPRKRGYPLWLPKPHQGLPEEYRRVGVRIGDVGILNELGGFDYLFNACLPADHPVNIGRVPPDFRHLQGVNVSGTTELAQNCRAGSHVASNPSQIQRSRIPYFPGQQRIPGVSKEVGAGLSFTSSATKGSLLILPEGASQIDHQEYTKFYRFAAECARSWYTYVNGPLARGAHNGSLYLVTGCDKARAWGVASFVDAHPGSVSLDFVPEEPDDEGGPPEYSFSKCNSASSSSDADNIFQNQSGCVFLRGFKIAVKIPPFMTSSNVAAKVTYIGQLGPDDLLPQSRSTDFAIPIAMQWWLKPYLASECDYQNPSTAHNAGVFNIPVKYQACLYILF
;
A
#
# COMPACT_ATOMS: atom_id res chain seq x y z
N MET A 1 21.07 -57.22 -16.95
CA MET A 1 19.72 -56.65 -16.70
C MET A 1 19.90 -55.48 -15.73
N ILE A 2 19.78 -54.27 -16.25
CA ILE A 2 19.86 -53.05 -15.47
C ILE A 2 18.41 -52.54 -15.30
N PRO A 3 17.92 -52.27 -14.12
CA PRO A 3 16.57 -51.77 -13.94
C PRO A 3 16.50 -50.28 -14.34
N THR A 4 15.62 -49.99 -15.26
CA THR A 4 15.28 -48.60 -15.67
C THR A 4 14.39 -47.99 -14.58
N LEU A 5 14.90 -46.96 -13.92
CA LEU A 5 14.12 -46.11 -13.04
C LEU A 5 13.28 -45.15 -13.88
N SER A 6 11.97 -45.34 -13.86
CA SER A 6 11.01 -44.38 -14.40
C SER A 6 10.87 -43.26 -13.37
N PHE A 7 11.26 -42.05 -13.76
CA PHE A 7 10.90 -40.82 -13.04
C PHE A 7 9.48 -40.44 -13.44
N ASP A 8 8.54 -40.70 -12.56
CA ASP A 8 7.22 -40.06 -12.61
C ASP A 8 7.41 -38.59 -12.29
N SER A 9 7.28 -37.75 -13.31
CA SER A 9 7.19 -36.32 -13.17
C SER A 9 5.78 -35.95 -12.71
N ASP A 10 5.55 -35.98 -11.41
CA ASP A 10 4.42 -35.32 -10.82
C ASP A 10 4.56 -33.81 -11.10
N SER A 11 3.87 -33.34 -12.12
CA SER A 11 3.64 -31.94 -12.36
C SER A 11 2.68 -31.44 -11.28
N GLU A 12 3.23 -31.06 -10.13
CA GLU A 12 2.50 -30.20 -9.17
C GLU A 12 2.14 -28.92 -9.90
N SER A 13 0.89 -28.83 -10.35
CA SER A 13 0.28 -27.57 -10.72
C SER A 13 0.17 -26.73 -9.44
N SER A 14 1.16 -25.90 -9.18
CA SER A 14 1.09 -24.87 -8.15
C SER A 14 -0.02 -23.90 -8.55
N SER A 15 -1.26 -24.18 -8.14
CA SER A 15 -2.30 -23.18 -8.09
C SER A 15 -1.83 -22.12 -7.09
N SER A 16 -1.35 -21.00 -7.58
CA SER A 16 -1.05 -19.83 -6.74
C SER A 16 -2.36 -19.40 -6.09
N THR A 17 -2.58 -19.81 -4.85
CA THR A 17 -3.71 -19.33 -4.05
C THR A 17 -3.55 -17.82 -3.88
N GLU A 18 -4.57 -17.04 -4.32
CA GLU A 18 -4.62 -15.59 -4.08
C GLU A 18 -4.42 -15.32 -2.57
N SER A 19 -3.57 -14.36 -2.22
CA SER A 19 -3.37 -13.95 -0.83
C SER A 19 -4.62 -13.23 -0.28
N GLU A 20 -4.76 -13.18 1.04
CA GLU A 20 -5.92 -12.55 1.70
C GLU A 20 -6.09 -11.08 1.29
N TRP A 21 -4.99 -10.34 1.19
CA TRP A 21 -5.02 -8.93 0.81
C TRP A 21 -5.38 -8.73 -0.67
N GLU A 22 -4.99 -9.65 -1.56
CA GLU A 22 -5.41 -9.61 -2.98
C GLU A 22 -6.91 -9.84 -3.11
N VAL A 23 -7.43 -10.85 -2.42
CA VAL A 23 -8.88 -11.11 -2.35
C VAL A 23 -9.62 -9.90 -1.82
N TYR A 24 -9.12 -9.32 -0.71
CA TYR A 24 -9.70 -8.13 -0.09
C TYR A 24 -9.73 -6.94 -1.06
N ALA A 25 -8.60 -6.62 -1.68
CA ALA A 25 -8.51 -5.51 -2.61
C ALA A 25 -9.36 -5.74 -3.85
N ARG A 26 -9.27 -6.91 -4.48
CA ARG A 26 -10.04 -7.26 -5.68
C ARG A 26 -11.54 -7.14 -5.49
N LEU A 27 -12.04 -7.59 -4.34
CA LEU A 27 -13.47 -7.60 -4.06
C LEU A 27 -14.02 -6.26 -3.56
N LEU A 28 -13.22 -5.39 -2.95
CA LEU A 28 -13.68 -4.08 -2.50
C LEU A 28 -13.46 -2.96 -3.53
N LEU A 29 -12.54 -3.08 -4.48
CA LEU A 29 -12.33 -2.11 -5.56
C LEU A 29 -13.63 -1.72 -6.31
N PRO A 30 -14.55 -2.67 -6.64
CA PRO A 30 -15.81 -2.34 -7.30
C PRO A 30 -16.73 -1.42 -6.47
N ARG A 31 -16.47 -1.23 -5.18
CA ARG A 31 -17.20 -0.30 -4.30
C ARG A 31 -16.88 1.17 -4.59
N LYS A 32 -15.91 1.45 -5.47
CA LYS A 32 -15.54 2.79 -5.99
C LYS A 32 -15.18 3.80 -4.90
N ARG A 33 -14.58 3.34 -3.79
CA ARG A 33 -14.09 4.19 -2.71
C ARG A 33 -12.59 4.52 -2.83
N GLY A 34 -11.91 3.93 -3.78
CA GLY A 34 -10.46 3.96 -3.96
C GLY A 34 -9.87 2.56 -3.80
N TYR A 35 -8.55 2.48 -3.73
CA TYR A 35 -7.84 1.23 -3.46
C TYR A 35 -7.93 0.90 -1.97
N PRO A 36 -8.50 -0.25 -1.58
CA PRO A 36 -8.61 -0.64 -0.18
C PRO A 36 -7.30 -1.21 0.33
N LEU A 37 -6.82 -0.73 1.47
CA LEU A 37 -5.60 -1.21 2.11
C LEU A 37 -5.94 -2.28 3.15
N TRP A 38 -5.27 -3.44 3.02
CA TRP A 38 -5.32 -4.52 4.03
C TRP A 38 -4.54 -4.16 5.29
N LEU A 39 -3.44 -3.42 5.11
CA LEU A 39 -2.64 -2.85 6.18
C LEU A 39 -2.76 -1.32 6.18
N PRO A 40 -3.78 -0.76 6.83
CA PRO A 40 -4.00 0.69 6.87
C PRO A 40 -2.96 1.47 7.70
N LYS A 41 -2.32 0.83 8.68
CA LYS A 41 -1.40 1.46 9.63
C LYS A 41 -0.11 1.91 8.95
N PRO A 42 0.38 3.13 9.22
CA PRO A 42 1.70 3.58 8.76
C PRO A 42 2.81 2.70 9.32
N HIS A 43 3.85 2.42 8.51
CA HIS A 43 4.99 1.62 8.94
C HIS A 43 5.73 2.30 10.11
N GLN A 44 6.11 1.53 11.13
CA GLN A 44 6.71 2.06 12.37
C GLN A 44 8.08 2.73 12.15
N GLY A 45 8.83 2.38 11.12
CA GLY A 45 10.11 3.00 10.75
C GLY A 45 9.99 4.38 10.08
N LEU A 46 8.78 4.91 9.89
CA LEU A 46 8.55 6.25 9.35
C LEU A 46 8.71 7.33 10.42
N PRO A 47 8.99 8.59 10.02
CA PRO A 47 9.05 9.70 10.97
C PRO A 47 7.79 9.78 11.85
N GLU A 48 7.95 10.18 13.11
CA GLU A 48 6.84 10.30 14.05
C GLU A 48 5.71 11.18 13.51
N GLU A 49 6.08 12.30 12.89
CA GLU A 49 5.13 13.21 12.25
C GLU A 49 4.29 12.52 11.16
N TYR A 50 4.89 11.57 10.43
CA TYR A 50 4.14 10.76 9.47
C TYR A 50 3.27 9.70 10.16
N ARG A 51 3.81 9.01 11.16
CA ARG A 51 3.06 8.00 11.91
C ARG A 51 1.83 8.56 12.59
N ARG A 52 1.94 9.78 13.11
CA ARG A 52 0.84 10.50 13.77
C ARG A 52 -0.33 10.78 12.82
N VAL A 53 -0.05 11.17 11.59
CA VAL A 53 -1.08 11.58 10.63
C VAL A 53 -1.42 10.47 9.63
N GLY A 54 -0.47 9.60 9.31
CA GLY A 54 -0.60 8.59 8.26
C GLY A 54 -0.58 9.20 6.86
N VAL A 55 -1.17 8.48 5.90
CA VAL A 55 -1.24 8.90 4.49
C VAL A 55 -1.84 10.29 4.34
N ARG A 56 -1.23 11.12 3.48
CA ARG A 56 -1.61 12.52 3.22
C ARG A 56 -1.79 12.76 1.73
N ILE A 57 -2.53 13.83 1.40
CA ILE A 57 -2.54 14.39 0.06
C ILE A 57 -1.11 14.73 -0.36
N GLY A 58 -0.72 14.36 -1.56
CA GLY A 58 0.62 14.57 -2.10
C GLY A 58 1.62 13.46 -1.79
N ASP A 59 1.28 12.45 -1.00
CA ASP A 59 2.17 11.32 -0.76
C ASP A 59 2.45 10.56 -2.05
N VAL A 60 3.73 10.28 -2.28
CA VAL A 60 4.21 9.38 -3.31
C VAL A 60 4.69 8.10 -2.64
N GLY A 61 4.26 6.96 -3.15
CA GLY A 61 4.59 5.67 -2.57
C GLY A 61 4.28 4.49 -3.48
N ILE A 62 4.42 3.30 -2.94
CA ILE A 62 4.22 2.02 -3.62
C ILE A 62 3.19 1.19 -2.84
N LEU A 63 2.26 0.54 -3.54
CA LEU A 63 1.44 -0.52 -2.94
C LEU A 63 2.30 -1.78 -2.81
N ASN A 64 2.45 -2.28 -1.59
CA ASN A 64 3.32 -3.42 -1.30
C ASN A 64 2.57 -4.76 -1.38
N GLU A 65 3.33 -5.85 -1.35
CA GLU A 65 2.85 -7.23 -1.45
C GLU A 65 2.13 -7.72 -0.17
N LEU A 66 2.02 -6.89 0.85
CA LEU A 66 1.27 -7.16 2.07
C LEU A 66 -0.06 -6.39 2.12
N GLY A 67 -0.40 -5.68 1.03
CA GLY A 67 -1.61 -4.88 0.95
C GLY A 67 -1.56 -3.55 1.70
N GLY A 68 -0.35 -3.02 1.96
CA GLY A 68 -0.11 -1.72 2.57
C GLY A 68 0.41 -0.68 1.57
N PHE A 69 0.69 0.52 2.06
CA PHE A 69 1.25 1.63 1.29
C PHE A 69 2.63 2.03 1.84
N ASP A 70 3.66 1.77 1.04
CA ASP A 70 5.04 2.16 1.34
C ASP A 70 5.26 3.62 0.97
N TYR A 71 5.23 4.50 1.96
CA TYR A 71 5.52 5.92 1.80
C TYR A 71 6.98 6.15 1.39
N LEU A 72 7.18 7.00 0.39
CA LEU A 72 8.51 7.43 -0.08
C LEU A 72 8.78 8.88 0.31
N PHE A 73 7.96 9.82 -0.16
CA PHE A 73 8.02 11.25 0.13
C PHE A 73 6.68 11.92 -0.17
N ASN A 74 6.50 13.18 0.27
CA ASN A 74 5.32 13.97 -0.07
C ASN A 74 5.66 15.05 -1.11
N ALA A 75 4.96 15.02 -2.22
CA ALA A 75 5.17 15.91 -3.36
C ALA A 75 4.64 17.35 -3.15
N CYS A 76 3.79 17.58 -2.15
CA CYS A 76 3.21 18.89 -1.84
C CYS A 76 3.95 19.64 -0.73
N LEU A 77 4.84 18.97 -0.01
CA LEU A 77 5.60 19.54 1.11
C LEU A 77 7.05 19.82 0.68
N PRO A 78 7.71 20.84 1.23
CA PRO A 78 9.10 21.16 0.90
C PRO A 78 10.05 20.03 1.37
N ALA A 79 11.28 20.04 0.85
CA ALA A 79 12.28 19.00 1.13
C ALA A 79 12.72 18.95 2.59
N ASP A 80 12.73 20.09 3.28
CA ASP A 80 13.08 20.26 4.68
C ASP A 80 11.92 19.97 5.67
N HIS A 81 10.73 19.64 5.15
CA HIS A 81 9.62 19.21 5.99
C HIS A 81 9.96 17.88 6.70
N PRO A 82 9.62 17.69 8.00
CA PRO A 82 9.99 16.50 8.78
C PRO A 82 9.70 15.15 8.11
N VAL A 83 8.64 15.04 7.33
CA VAL A 83 8.32 13.79 6.61
C VAL A 83 9.18 13.57 5.37
N ASN A 84 9.78 14.63 4.80
CA ASN A 84 10.56 14.59 3.56
C ASN A 84 12.08 14.55 3.79
N ILE A 85 12.57 14.95 4.97
CA ILE A 85 14.02 15.02 5.25
C ILE A 85 14.70 13.69 4.91
N GLY A 86 15.68 13.77 3.99
CA GLY A 86 16.47 12.62 3.52
C GLY A 86 15.70 11.60 2.67
N ARG A 87 14.49 11.95 2.19
CA ARG A 87 13.60 11.04 1.46
C ARG A 87 13.21 11.48 0.06
N VAL A 88 13.68 12.65 -0.38
CA VAL A 88 13.29 13.25 -1.66
C VAL A 88 14.37 13.06 -2.73
N PRO A 89 14.02 13.06 -4.04
CA PRO A 89 14.99 13.06 -5.13
C PRO A 89 15.97 14.23 -5.04
N PRO A 90 17.21 14.12 -5.59
CA PRO A 90 18.18 15.22 -5.58
C PRO A 90 17.69 16.49 -6.30
N ASP A 91 16.89 16.34 -7.35
CA ASP A 91 16.28 17.42 -8.14
C ASP A 91 14.84 17.74 -7.68
N PHE A 92 14.54 17.44 -6.40
CA PHE A 92 13.19 17.58 -5.88
C PHE A 92 12.68 19.01 -5.95
N ARG A 93 11.48 19.12 -6.48
CA ARG A 93 10.63 20.31 -6.38
C ARG A 93 9.27 19.87 -5.85
N HIS A 94 8.68 20.64 -4.98
CA HIS A 94 7.33 20.35 -4.50
C HIS A 94 6.27 21.03 -5.35
N LEU A 95 5.08 20.47 -5.38
CA LEU A 95 3.92 21.04 -6.07
C LEU A 95 3.45 22.29 -5.33
N GLN A 96 3.68 23.45 -5.93
CA GLN A 96 3.28 24.73 -5.36
C GLN A 96 1.83 25.10 -5.73
N GLY A 97 1.24 25.98 -4.92
CA GLY A 97 -0.08 26.53 -5.20
C GLY A 97 -1.23 25.52 -5.11
N VAL A 98 -1.03 24.43 -4.40
CA VAL A 98 -2.13 23.56 -3.98
C VAL A 98 -2.88 24.27 -2.86
N ASN A 99 -4.10 24.67 -3.14
CA ASN A 99 -4.91 25.40 -2.17
C ASN A 99 -5.46 24.41 -1.13
N VAL A 100 -5.12 24.61 0.15
CA VAL A 100 -5.68 23.83 1.26
C VAL A 100 -7.22 23.88 1.25
N SER A 101 -7.82 25.00 0.80
CA SER A 101 -9.28 25.13 0.62
C SER A 101 -9.85 24.24 -0.49
N GLY A 102 -9.00 23.69 -1.39
CA GLY A 102 -9.38 22.69 -2.38
C GLY A 102 -9.56 21.28 -1.80
N THR A 103 -9.29 21.11 -0.51
CA THR A 103 -9.48 19.83 0.19
C THR A 103 -10.87 19.79 0.76
N THR A 104 -11.64 18.76 0.38
CA THR A 104 -12.96 18.48 0.94
C THR A 104 -12.82 17.40 1.99
N GLU A 105 -13.22 17.70 3.21
CA GLU A 105 -13.31 16.72 4.29
C GLU A 105 -14.78 16.37 4.53
N LEU A 106 -15.13 15.09 4.34
CA LEU A 106 -16.47 14.57 4.54
C LEU A 106 -16.48 13.62 5.74
N ALA A 107 -16.64 14.16 6.93
CA ALA A 107 -16.70 13.40 8.18
C ALA A 107 -17.93 12.45 8.27
N GLN A 108 -18.88 12.54 7.36
CA GLN A 108 -20.18 11.85 7.50
C GLN A 108 -20.34 10.56 6.70
N ASN A 109 -19.45 10.23 5.76
CA ASN A 109 -19.63 9.09 4.88
C ASN A 109 -19.40 7.73 5.54
N CYS A 110 -18.68 7.70 6.67
CA CYS A 110 -18.46 6.49 7.46
C CYS A 110 -18.68 6.82 8.94
N ARG A 111 -19.93 6.68 9.39
CA ARG A 111 -20.28 6.85 10.82
C ARG A 111 -19.72 5.70 11.65
N ALA A 112 -19.62 5.92 12.96
CA ALA A 112 -19.25 4.87 13.90
C ALA A 112 -20.10 3.61 13.69
N GLY A 113 -19.45 2.44 13.75
CA GLY A 113 -20.07 1.15 13.49
C GLY A 113 -20.42 0.88 12.02
N SER A 114 -20.01 1.72 11.07
CA SER A 114 -20.19 1.44 9.65
C SER A 114 -19.28 0.31 9.16
N HIS A 115 -19.60 -0.24 8.00
CA HIS A 115 -18.81 -1.26 7.33
C HIS A 115 -18.92 -1.12 5.81
N VAL A 116 -17.94 -1.67 5.10
CA VAL A 116 -17.97 -1.81 3.64
C VAL A 116 -17.82 -3.28 3.29
N ALA A 117 -18.85 -3.86 2.69
CA ALA A 117 -18.88 -5.25 2.28
C ALA A 117 -18.78 -5.37 0.75
N SER A 118 -18.09 -6.38 0.26
CA SER A 118 -17.98 -6.68 -1.18
C SER A 118 -19.34 -6.98 -1.80
N ASN A 119 -20.19 -7.71 -1.08
CA ASN A 119 -21.56 -8.01 -1.45
C ASN A 119 -22.53 -7.77 -0.28
N PRO A 120 -23.12 -6.56 -0.17
CA PRO A 120 -23.99 -6.22 0.96
C PRO A 120 -25.27 -7.05 1.07
N SER A 121 -25.72 -7.68 -0.02
CA SER A 121 -26.90 -8.54 0.01
C SER A 121 -26.63 -9.93 0.61
N GLN A 122 -25.38 -10.37 0.58
CA GLN A 122 -24.95 -11.68 1.08
C GLN A 122 -24.19 -11.62 2.40
N ILE A 123 -23.64 -10.47 2.77
CA ILE A 123 -22.99 -10.25 4.06
C ILE A 123 -23.94 -9.47 4.96
N GLN A 124 -24.47 -10.17 5.95
CA GLN A 124 -25.43 -9.60 6.90
C GLN A 124 -24.72 -9.17 8.18
N ARG A 125 -25.11 -8.01 8.70
CA ARG A 125 -24.63 -7.47 9.97
C ARG A 125 -25.72 -7.56 11.02
N SER A 126 -25.34 -7.99 12.23
CA SER A 126 -26.15 -7.88 13.45
C SER A 126 -25.33 -7.27 14.59
N ARG A 127 -25.98 -6.85 15.64
CA ARG A 127 -25.33 -6.43 16.88
C ARG A 127 -25.22 -7.62 17.84
N ILE A 128 -24.10 -7.70 18.54
CA ILE A 128 -23.94 -8.63 19.65
C ILE A 128 -24.69 -8.02 20.86
N PRO A 129 -25.65 -8.76 21.47
CA PRO A 129 -26.32 -8.27 22.64
C PRO A 129 -25.40 -8.24 23.87
N TYR A 130 -25.64 -7.30 24.78
CA TYR A 130 -24.97 -7.31 26.07
C TYR A 130 -25.44 -8.50 26.91
N PHE A 131 -24.52 -9.16 27.58
CA PHE A 131 -24.87 -10.13 28.59
C PHE A 131 -25.38 -9.45 29.87
N PRO A 132 -26.21 -10.11 30.67
CA PRO A 132 -26.63 -9.59 31.97
C PRO A 132 -25.40 -9.27 32.84
N GLY A 133 -25.30 -8.02 33.32
CA GLY A 133 -24.18 -7.55 34.13
C GLY A 133 -22.95 -7.07 33.36
N GLN A 134 -22.91 -7.20 32.03
CA GLN A 134 -21.82 -6.68 31.23
C GLN A 134 -21.82 -5.14 31.23
N GLN A 135 -20.72 -4.54 31.64
CA GLN A 135 -20.52 -3.10 31.59
C GLN A 135 -20.22 -2.62 30.17
N ARG A 136 -20.55 -1.36 29.90
CA ARG A 136 -20.17 -0.72 28.63
C ARG A 136 -18.76 -0.22 28.73
N ILE A 137 -17.96 -0.53 27.73
CA ILE A 137 -16.60 0.02 27.60
C ILE A 137 -16.72 1.52 27.26
N PRO A 138 -16.07 2.40 28.03
CA PRO A 138 -16.04 3.84 27.75
C PRO A 138 -15.52 4.13 26.34
N GLY A 139 -16.07 5.14 25.66
CA GLY A 139 -15.67 5.52 24.31
C GLY A 139 -16.28 4.69 23.18
N VAL A 140 -16.83 3.51 23.45
CA VAL A 140 -17.50 2.69 22.42
C VAL A 140 -18.82 3.29 22.02
N SER A 141 -19.02 3.45 20.70
CA SER A 141 -20.26 4.02 20.16
C SER A 141 -21.49 3.10 20.42
N LYS A 142 -22.66 3.72 20.49
CA LYS A 142 -23.94 2.96 20.64
C LYS A 142 -24.20 2.03 19.45
N GLU A 143 -23.67 2.36 18.29
CA GLU A 143 -23.82 1.61 17.03
C GLU A 143 -23.05 0.30 17.06
N VAL A 144 -21.96 0.23 17.80
CA VAL A 144 -21.15 -0.98 18.03
C VAL A 144 -21.69 -1.76 19.22
N GLY A 145 -21.95 -1.09 20.33
CA GLY A 145 -22.47 -1.75 21.54
C GLY A 145 -21.47 -2.77 22.11
N ALA A 146 -21.94 -4.00 22.39
CA ALA A 146 -21.09 -5.10 22.84
C ALA A 146 -20.28 -5.73 21.70
N GLY A 147 -20.56 -5.37 20.45
CA GLY A 147 -19.86 -5.84 19.26
C GLY A 147 -20.75 -5.94 18.04
N LEU A 148 -20.12 -6.28 16.93
CA LEU A 148 -20.76 -6.48 15.64
C LEU A 148 -20.52 -7.91 15.18
N SER A 149 -21.60 -8.59 14.77
CA SER A 149 -21.51 -9.92 14.17
C SER A 149 -21.85 -9.86 12.69
N PHE A 150 -21.06 -10.53 11.88
CA PHE A 150 -21.23 -10.63 10.44
C PHE A 150 -21.30 -12.08 10.02
N THR A 151 -22.31 -12.39 9.20
CA THR A 151 -22.47 -13.73 8.59
C THR A 151 -22.55 -13.58 7.08
N SER A 152 -22.08 -14.58 6.33
CA SER A 152 -22.16 -14.56 4.89
C SER A 152 -22.73 -15.85 4.32
N SER A 153 -23.59 -15.68 3.31
CA SER A 153 -24.06 -16.77 2.45
C SER A 153 -23.22 -16.92 1.17
N ALA A 154 -22.27 -16.02 0.94
CA ALA A 154 -21.36 -16.09 -0.22
C ALA A 154 -20.21 -17.06 0.04
N THR A 155 -19.70 -17.66 -1.04
CA THR A 155 -18.49 -18.49 -1.01
C THR A 155 -17.20 -17.67 -1.01
N LYS A 156 -17.26 -16.39 -1.46
CA LYS A 156 -16.14 -15.45 -1.53
C LYS A 156 -16.61 -14.06 -1.11
N GLY A 157 -15.82 -13.38 -0.28
CA GLY A 157 -16.20 -12.05 0.18
C GLY A 157 -15.08 -11.31 0.89
N SER A 158 -15.30 -10.00 1.08
CA SER A 158 -14.40 -9.12 1.82
C SER A 158 -15.20 -8.08 2.59
N LEU A 159 -14.66 -7.67 3.73
CA LEU A 159 -15.31 -6.79 4.69
C LEU A 159 -14.29 -5.82 5.30
N LEU A 160 -14.64 -4.55 5.36
CA LEU A 160 -14.00 -3.52 6.19
C LEU A 160 -14.98 -3.10 7.27
N ILE A 161 -14.55 -3.08 8.52
CA ILE A 161 -15.33 -2.64 9.68
C ILE A 161 -14.71 -1.36 10.23
N LEU A 162 -15.53 -0.37 10.52
CA LEU A 162 -15.11 0.94 11.03
C LEU A 162 -15.86 1.23 12.34
N PRO A 163 -15.36 0.74 13.48
CA PRO A 163 -16.09 0.82 14.76
C PRO A 163 -16.31 2.27 15.20
N GLU A 164 -15.38 3.17 14.91
CA GLU A 164 -15.45 4.59 15.23
C GLU A 164 -15.78 5.47 14.02
N GLY A 165 -15.94 4.84 12.84
CA GLY A 165 -16.11 5.54 11.58
C GLY A 165 -14.78 5.90 10.91
N ALA A 166 -14.87 6.71 9.87
CA ALA A 166 -13.72 7.21 9.13
C ALA A 166 -14.03 8.60 8.56
N SER A 167 -13.00 9.43 8.41
CA SER A 167 -13.05 10.68 7.64
C SER A 167 -12.58 10.43 6.21
N GLN A 168 -13.27 11.06 5.26
CA GLN A 168 -12.87 11.07 3.86
C GLN A 168 -12.24 12.44 3.54
N ILE A 169 -11.03 12.41 2.98
CA ILE A 169 -10.30 13.61 2.61
C ILE A 169 -9.98 13.51 1.12
N ASP A 170 -10.43 14.46 0.31
CA ASP A 170 -10.17 14.51 -1.13
C ASP A 170 -9.75 15.92 -1.57
N HIS A 171 -8.76 15.99 -2.46
CA HIS A 171 -8.37 17.24 -3.11
C HIS A 171 -8.99 17.34 -4.50
N GLN A 172 -9.51 18.53 -4.84
CA GLN A 172 -10.27 18.72 -6.09
C GLN A 172 -9.41 19.13 -7.29
N GLU A 173 -8.19 19.64 -7.10
CA GLU A 173 -7.33 20.14 -8.18
C GLU A 173 -6.59 19.04 -8.93
N TYR A 174 -7.29 17.96 -9.35
CA TYR A 174 -6.70 16.78 -10.00
C TYR A 174 -5.78 17.09 -11.17
N THR A 175 -6.06 18.12 -11.95
CA THR A 175 -5.24 18.52 -13.10
C THR A 175 -3.84 18.97 -12.69
N LYS A 176 -3.69 19.65 -11.55
CA LYS A 176 -2.39 20.08 -11.05
C LYS A 176 -1.55 18.84 -10.66
N PHE A 177 -2.13 17.92 -9.92
CA PHE A 177 -1.47 16.66 -9.53
C PHE A 177 -1.08 15.82 -10.74
N TYR A 178 -2.01 15.68 -11.71
CA TYR A 178 -1.76 14.95 -12.94
C TYR A 178 -0.56 15.50 -13.72
N ARG A 179 -0.54 16.83 -13.96
CA ARG A 179 0.56 17.49 -14.70
C ARG A 179 1.87 17.36 -13.97
N PHE A 180 1.86 17.62 -12.67
CA PHE A 180 3.06 17.51 -11.85
C PHE A 180 3.62 16.09 -11.82
N ALA A 181 2.78 15.08 -11.65
CA ALA A 181 3.19 13.67 -11.72
C ALA A 181 3.78 13.33 -13.10
N ALA A 182 3.18 13.81 -14.19
CA ALA A 182 3.68 13.56 -15.54
C ALA A 182 5.06 14.19 -15.78
N GLU A 183 5.30 15.40 -15.24
CA GLU A 183 6.59 16.09 -15.33
C GLU A 183 7.68 15.43 -14.48
N CYS A 184 7.34 14.94 -13.29
CA CYS A 184 8.31 14.43 -12.32
C CYS A 184 8.50 12.90 -12.38
N ALA A 185 7.65 12.16 -13.11
CA ALA A 185 7.64 10.70 -13.13
C ALA A 185 9.02 10.08 -13.35
N ARG A 186 9.81 10.62 -14.30
CA ARG A 186 11.15 10.13 -14.60
C ARG A 186 12.08 10.28 -13.40
N SER A 187 12.16 11.47 -12.81
CA SER A 187 12.99 11.77 -11.64
C SER A 187 12.62 10.85 -10.48
N TRP A 188 11.31 10.68 -10.22
CA TRP A 188 10.83 9.80 -9.14
C TRP A 188 11.26 8.33 -9.34
N TYR A 189 11.09 7.78 -10.55
CA TYR A 189 11.56 6.41 -10.84
C TYR A 189 13.08 6.27 -10.74
N THR A 190 13.85 7.26 -11.24
CA THR A 190 15.30 7.28 -11.11
C THR A 190 15.71 7.24 -9.65
N TYR A 191 15.09 8.03 -8.80
CA TYR A 191 15.36 8.06 -7.37
C TYR A 191 15.02 6.75 -6.67
N VAL A 192 13.82 6.21 -6.95
CA VAL A 192 13.32 5.00 -6.29
C VAL A 192 14.15 3.77 -6.65
N ASN A 193 14.55 3.64 -7.92
CA ASN A 193 15.29 2.48 -8.40
C ASN A 193 16.82 2.65 -8.34
N GLY A 194 17.30 3.90 -8.26
CA GLY A 194 18.72 4.22 -8.05
C GLY A 194 19.03 4.34 -6.55
N PRO A 195 19.03 5.55 -5.96
CA PRO A 195 19.43 5.77 -4.56
C PRO A 195 18.69 4.91 -3.53
N LEU A 196 17.38 4.67 -3.73
CA LEU A 196 16.59 3.85 -2.80
C LEU A 196 16.66 2.35 -3.07
N ALA A 197 17.16 1.91 -4.24
CA ALA A 197 17.32 0.52 -4.65
C ALA A 197 16.05 -0.34 -4.44
N ARG A 198 14.85 0.24 -4.67
CA ARG A 198 13.57 -0.44 -4.38
C ARG A 198 13.17 -1.47 -5.43
N GLY A 199 13.78 -1.45 -6.63
CA GLY A 199 13.37 -2.34 -7.72
C GLY A 199 11.92 -2.16 -8.16
N ALA A 200 11.41 -0.93 -8.05
CA ALA A 200 10.01 -0.61 -8.34
C ALA A 200 9.69 -0.84 -9.83
N HIS A 201 8.72 -1.70 -10.09
CA HIS A 201 8.24 -1.95 -11.46
C HIS A 201 7.62 -0.70 -12.06
N ASN A 202 7.67 -0.61 -13.39
CA ASN A 202 7.02 0.48 -14.09
C ASN A 202 5.50 0.42 -13.90
N GLY A 203 4.92 1.48 -13.37
CA GLY A 203 3.50 1.54 -12.99
C GLY A 203 3.22 1.16 -11.54
N SER A 204 4.25 1.02 -10.67
CA SER A 204 4.05 0.77 -9.24
C SER A 204 4.09 2.01 -8.36
N LEU A 205 4.39 3.19 -8.92
CA LEU A 205 4.33 4.44 -8.17
C LEU A 205 2.91 5.03 -8.16
N TYR A 206 2.52 5.53 -7.02
CA TYR A 206 1.23 6.18 -6.79
C TYR A 206 1.42 7.56 -6.18
N LEU A 207 0.61 8.53 -6.63
CA LEU A 207 0.50 9.86 -6.05
C LEU A 207 -0.89 10.01 -5.44
N VAL A 208 -0.95 10.24 -4.13
CA VAL A 208 -2.21 10.33 -3.37
C VAL A 208 -2.86 11.70 -3.57
N THR A 209 -4.15 11.69 -3.89
CA THR A 209 -5.00 12.88 -3.96
C THR A 209 -6.22 12.79 -3.05
N GLY A 210 -6.43 11.65 -2.40
CA GLY A 210 -7.49 11.44 -1.45
C GLY A 210 -7.31 10.16 -0.65
N CYS A 211 -7.93 10.09 0.52
CA CYS A 211 -7.91 8.91 1.37
C CYS A 211 -9.11 8.90 2.33
N ASP A 212 -9.49 7.70 2.77
CA ASP A 212 -10.37 7.50 3.92
C ASP A 212 -9.50 7.09 5.10
N LYS A 213 -9.66 7.75 6.25
CA LYS A 213 -8.81 7.57 7.43
C LYS A 213 -9.63 7.17 8.64
N ALA A 214 -9.15 6.19 9.38
CA ALA A 214 -9.76 5.69 10.60
C ALA A 214 -8.72 5.61 11.74
N ARG A 215 -9.17 5.68 12.99
CA ARG A 215 -8.34 5.37 14.16
C ARG A 215 -8.28 3.87 14.41
N ALA A 216 -9.43 3.19 14.28
CA ALA A 216 -9.57 1.76 14.48
C ALA A 216 -10.31 1.12 13.30
N TRP A 217 -9.94 -0.09 12.94
CA TRP A 217 -10.52 -0.83 11.82
C TRP A 217 -10.41 -2.34 12.03
N GLY A 218 -11.26 -3.07 11.32
CA GLY A 218 -11.12 -4.50 11.10
C GLY A 218 -11.29 -4.82 9.63
N VAL A 219 -10.42 -5.67 9.08
CA VAL A 219 -10.47 -6.17 7.71
C VAL A 219 -10.62 -7.68 7.71
N ALA A 220 -11.39 -8.22 6.78
CA ALA A 220 -11.53 -9.65 6.61
C ALA A 220 -11.73 -10.02 5.15
N SER A 221 -11.26 -11.20 4.76
CA SER A 221 -11.50 -11.80 3.46
C SER A 221 -11.68 -13.31 3.57
N PHE A 222 -12.43 -13.90 2.67
CA PHE A 222 -12.65 -15.34 2.60
C PHE A 222 -12.87 -15.78 1.15
N VAL A 223 -12.41 -17.00 0.87
CA VAL A 223 -12.62 -17.72 -0.42
C VAL A 223 -13.02 -19.16 -0.13
N ASP A 224 -13.70 -19.76 -1.07
CA ASP A 224 -14.11 -21.18 -1.03
C ASP A 224 -14.85 -21.59 0.27
N ALA A 225 -15.48 -20.61 0.92
CA ALA A 225 -16.25 -20.86 2.11
C ALA A 225 -17.58 -21.57 1.77
N HIS A 226 -18.00 -22.52 2.61
CA HIS A 226 -19.35 -23.08 2.47
C HIS A 226 -20.39 -21.99 2.78
N PRO A 227 -21.50 -21.94 2.02
CA PRO A 227 -22.57 -20.98 2.28
C PRO A 227 -23.06 -21.07 3.74
N GLY A 228 -23.04 -19.92 4.44
CA GLY A 228 -23.43 -19.84 5.85
C GLY A 228 -22.39 -20.27 6.87
N SER A 229 -21.19 -20.72 6.44
CA SER A 229 -20.10 -21.07 7.35
C SER A 229 -19.31 -19.86 7.86
N VAL A 230 -19.34 -18.74 7.12
CA VAL A 230 -18.62 -17.53 7.52
C VAL A 230 -19.36 -16.84 8.65
N SER A 231 -18.68 -16.70 9.78
CA SER A 231 -19.15 -15.97 10.95
C SER A 231 -17.98 -15.22 11.57
N LEU A 232 -18.12 -13.91 11.72
CA LEU A 232 -17.14 -12.99 12.26
C LEU A 232 -17.79 -12.18 13.38
N ASP A 233 -17.22 -12.24 14.58
CA ASP A 233 -17.62 -11.39 15.69
C ASP A 233 -16.49 -10.41 16.00
N PHE A 234 -16.76 -9.12 15.85
CA PHE A 234 -15.83 -8.01 16.05
C PHE A 234 -16.28 -7.23 17.28
N VAL A 235 -15.46 -7.24 18.31
CA VAL A 235 -15.83 -6.76 19.66
C VAL A 235 -14.90 -5.65 20.12
N PRO A 236 -15.40 -4.69 20.91
CA PRO A 236 -14.56 -3.76 21.62
C PRO A 236 -13.90 -4.45 22.81
N GLU A 237 -12.67 -4.06 23.10
CA GLU A 237 -11.87 -4.47 24.26
C GLU A 237 -11.53 -3.26 25.11
N GLU A 238 -11.32 -3.48 26.40
CA GLU A 238 -10.83 -2.44 27.30
C GLU A 238 -9.41 -2.07 26.89
N PRO A 239 -9.07 -0.77 26.92
CA PRO A 239 -7.72 -0.34 26.59
C PRO A 239 -6.72 -0.87 27.62
N ASP A 240 -5.50 -1.17 27.16
CA ASP A 240 -4.41 -1.59 28.05
C ASP A 240 -4.03 -0.51 29.07
N ASP A 241 -4.13 0.77 28.65
CA ASP A 241 -3.87 1.93 29.52
C ASP A 241 -5.16 2.48 30.12
N GLU A 242 -5.19 2.75 31.42
CA GLU A 242 -6.33 3.33 32.14
C GLU A 242 -6.74 4.68 31.52
N GLY A 243 -7.94 4.74 30.97
CA GLY A 243 -8.49 5.92 30.30
C GLY A 243 -8.08 6.08 28.84
N GLY A 244 -7.42 5.10 28.23
CA GLY A 244 -7.14 5.04 26.79
C GLY A 244 -8.43 4.86 25.95
N PRO A 245 -8.33 5.01 24.62
CA PRO A 245 -9.44 4.73 23.72
C PRO A 245 -9.68 3.22 23.61
N PRO A 246 -10.92 2.77 23.33
CA PRO A 246 -11.22 1.35 23.21
C PRO A 246 -10.42 0.71 22.07
N GLU A 247 -10.04 -0.54 22.29
CA GLU A 247 -9.46 -1.40 21.27
C GLU A 247 -10.55 -2.29 20.64
N TYR A 248 -10.23 -2.91 19.52
CA TYR A 248 -11.19 -3.76 18.80
C TYR A 248 -10.48 -4.96 18.19
N SER A 249 -11.08 -6.14 18.37
CA SER A 249 -10.55 -7.38 17.81
C SER A 249 -11.63 -8.30 17.26
N PHE A 250 -11.20 -9.35 16.55
CA PHE A 250 -12.08 -10.43 16.15
C PHE A 250 -12.08 -11.51 17.23
N SER A 251 -13.17 -11.57 18.03
CA SER A 251 -13.37 -12.62 19.04
C SER A 251 -13.76 -13.96 18.39
N LYS A 252 -14.29 -13.91 17.17
CA LYS A 252 -14.65 -15.07 16.35
C LYS A 252 -14.34 -14.79 14.89
N CYS A 253 -13.65 -15.72 14.24
CA CYS A 253 -13.34 -15.66 12.83
C CYS A 253 -13.37 -17.08 12.23
N ASN A 254 -14.53 -17.46 11.68
CA ASN A 254 -14.72 -18.77 11.06
C ASN A 254 -14.69 -18.64 9.54
N SER A 255 -13.95 -19.52 8.88
CA SER A 255 -13.86 -19.61 7.41
C SER A 255 -13.41 -18.30 6.73
N ALA A 256 -12.65 -17.46 7.43
CA ALA A 256 -12.14 -16.20 6.90
C ALA A 256 -10.76 -15.89 7.50
N SER A 257 -9.94 -15.13 6.75
CA SER A 257 -8.76 -14.45 7.27
C SER A 257 -9.12 -13.03 7.70
N SER A 258 -8.58 -12.56 8.82
CA SER A 258 -8.90 -11.25 9.36
C SER A 258 -7.71 -10.60 10.04
N SER A 259 -7.72 -9.26 10.08
CA SER A 259 -6.78 -8.43 10.82
C SER A 259 -7.50 -7.22 11.38
N SER A 260 -7.11 -6.78 12.56
CA SER A 260 -7.61 -5.56 13.19
C SER A 260 -6.47 -4.80 13.83
N ASP A 261 -6.56 -3.48 13.87
CA ASP A 261 -5.59 -2.62 14.53
C ASP A 261 -6.24 -1.27 14.86
N ALA A 262 -5.55 -0.48 15.68
CA ALA A 262 -5.94 0.87 16.04
C ALA A 262 -4.71 1.75 16.32
N ASP A 263 -4.87 3.07 16.18
CA ASP A 263 -3.87 4.02 16.64
C ASP A 263 -4.09 4.34 18.12
N ASN A 264 -3.43 3.58 18.98
CA ASN A 264 -3.51 3.76 20.43
C ASN A 264 -2.43 4.72 20.95
N ILE A 265 -1.35 4.95 20.16
CA ILE A 265 -0.23 5.81 20.56
C ILE A 265 -0.60 7.28 20.42
N PHE A 266 -1.05 7.70 19.24
CA PHE A 266 -1.40 9.11 18.96
C PHE A 266 -2.89 9.37 19.09
N GLN A 267 -3.70 8.32 19.21
CA GLN A 267 -5.16 8.35 19.30
C GLN A 267 -5.79 9.15 18.15
N ASN A 268 -5.22 9.03 16.96
CA ASN A 268 -5.59 9.81 15.77
C ASN A 268 -6.09 8.89 14.63
N GLN A 269 -6.73 9.46 13.63
CA GLN A 269 -7.10 8.77 12.40
C GLN A 269 -5.87 8.65 11.47
N SER A 270 -4.89 7.82 11.86
CA SER A 270 -3.66 7.60 11.10
C SER A 270 -3.78 6.45 10.09
N GLY A 271 -4.72 5.52 10.28
CA GLY A 271 -4.93 4.38 9.40
C GLY A 271 -5.64 4.77 8.10
N CYS A 272 -5.01 4.53 6.96
CA CYS A 272 -5.59 4.73 5.64
C CYS A 272 -6.33 3.48 5.18
N VAL A 273 -7.65 3.49 5.15
CA VAL A 273 -8.45 2.33 4.74
C VAL A 273 -8.78 2.29 3.25
N PHE A 274 -8.85 3.46 2.59
CA PHE A 274 -8.96 3.60 1.14
C PHE A 274 -8.03 4.71 0.65
N LEU A 275 -7.35 4.45 -0.46
CA LEU A 275 -6.43 5.37 -1.11
C LEU A 275 -6.96 5.75 -2.49
N ARG A 276 -6.94 7.06 -2.80
CA ARG A 276 -7.30 7.60 -4.11
C ARG A 276 -6.16 8.44 -4.67
N GLY A 277 -6.01 8.47 -5.97
CA GLY A 277 -4.95 9.25 -6.63
C GLY A 277 -4.61 8.72 -8.00
N PHE A 278 -3.36 8.88 -8.37
CA PHE A 278 -2.86 8.51 -9.69
C PHE A 278 -1.83 7.40 -9.62
N LYS A 279 -1.98 6.40 -10.48
CA LYS A 279 -0.95 5.43 -10.83
C LYS A 279 -0.05 6.04 -11.89
N ILE A 280 1.26 5.94 -11.71
CA ILE A 280 2.28 6.58 -12.55
C ILE A 280 3.13 5.52 -13.22
N ALA A 281 3.25 5.60 -14.54
CA ALA A 281 4.16 4.80 -15.34
C ALA A 281 4.93 5.69 -16.31
N VAL A 282 6.13 5.27 -16.70
CA VAL A 282 6.93 5.94 -17.73
C VAL A 282 6.86 5.16 -19.03
N LYS A 283 6.62 5.84 -20.14
CA LYS A 283 6.71 5.24 -21.48
C LYS A 283 8.13 5.41 -21.99
N ILE A 284 8.83 4.31 -22.19
CA ILE A 284 10.15 4.30 -22.83
C ILE A 284 9.91 3.99 -24.30
N PRO A 285 10.13 4.94 -25.23
CA PRO A 285 10.04 4.67 -26.66
C PRO A 285 11.13 3.66 -27.05
N PRO A 286 10.82 2.63 -27.86
CA PRO A 286 11.77 1.57 -28.21
C PRO A 286 13.00 2.03 -28.99
N PHE A 287 13.03 3.26 -29.52
CA PHE A 287 14.08 3.75 -30.43
C PHE A 287 14.60 5.18 -30.15
N MET A 288 14.38 5.76 -28.97
CA MET A 288 14.85 7.11 -28.69
C MET A 288 15.93 7.19 -27.62
N THR A 289 17.12 7.57 -28.05
CA THR A 289 18.12 8.25 -27.23
C THR A 289 17.62 9.67 -27.02
N SER A 290 16.87 9.99 -26.02
CA SER A 290 16.79 11.35 -25.51
C SER A 290 15.60 11.66 -24.58
N SER A 291 15.65 12.80 -24.04
CA SER A 291 14.96 13.66 -23.12
C SER A 291 13.41 13.63 -23.06
N ASN A 292 12.70 12.98 -23.98
CA ASN A 292 11.23 12.98 -24.04
C ASN A 292 10.64 11.64 -23.62
N VAL A 293 10.87 11.25 -22.37
CA VAL A 293 10.15 10.11 -21.75
C VAL A 293 8.74 10.60 -21.39
N ALA A 294 7.73 10.11 -22.11
CA ALA A 294 6.35 10.43 -21.79
C ALA A 294 5.90 9.62 -20.57
N ALA A 295 5.30 10.28 -19.61
CA ALA A 295 4.65 9.61 -18.49
C ALA A 295 3.22 9.18 -18.88
N LYS A 296 2.79 8.02 -18.36
CA LYS A 296 1.38 7.62 -18.32
C LYS A 296 0.89 7.77 -16.89
N VAL A 297 0.03 8.74 -16.65
CA VAL A 297 -0.60 9.00 -15.35
C VAL A 297 -2.06 8.62 -15.47
N THR A 298 -2.55 7.72 -14.62
CA THR A 298 -3.92 7.20 -14.72
C THR A 298 -4.59 7.29 -13.35
N TYR A 299 -5.80 7.84 -13.28
CA TYR A 299 -6.55 7.90 -12.04
C TYR A 299 -6.96 6.50 -11.56
N ILE A 300 -6.70 6.18 -10.29
CA ILE A 300 -6.96 4.85 -9.71
C ILE A 300 -8.42 4.42 -9.88
N GLY A 301 -9.37 5.32 -9.75
CA GLY A 301 -10.80 5.04 -9.90
C GLY A 301 -11.25 4.61 -11.30
N GLN A 302 -10.37 4.70 -12.31
CA GLN A 302 -10.60 4.25 -13.69
C GLN A 302 -9.97 2.88 -13.98
N LEU A 303 -9.21 2.33 -13.03
CA LEU A 303 -8.47 1.09 -13.19
C LEU A 303 -9.23 -0.09 -12.57
N GLY A 304 -9.08 -1.25 -13.17
CA GLY A 304 -9.58 -2.51 -12.65
C GLY A 304 -8.61 -3.15 -11.65
N PRO A 305 -9.05 -4.25 -10.99
CA PRO A 305 -8.19 -4.97 -10.06
C PRO A 305 -6.87 -5.44 -10.68
N ASP A 306 -6.90 -5.96 -11.89
CA ASP A 306 -5.70 -6.48 -12.57
C ASP A 306 -4.69 -5.40 -12.93
N ASP A 307 -5.16 -4.14 -13.06
CA ASP A 307 -4.28 -2.99 -13.28
C ASP A 307 -3.64 -2.47 -11.98
N LEU A 308 -4.26 -2.69 -10.84
CA LEU A 308 -3.88 -2.08 -9.56
C LEU A 308 -3.15 -3.03 -8.63
N LEU A 309 -3.51 -4.32 -8.63
CA LEU A 309 -2.84 -5.28 -7.77
C LEU A 309 -1.37 -5.42 -8.19
N PRO A 310 -0.43 -5.45 -7.22
CA PRO A 310 0.95 -5.76 -7.49
C PRO A 310 1.02 -7.10 -8.24
N GLN A 311 1.66 -7.11 -9.40
CA GLN A 311 1.91 -8.37 -10.10
C GLN A 311 2.91 -9.15 -9.26
N SER A 312 2.60 -10.43 -8.96
CA SER A 312 3.54 -11.33 -8.30
C SER A 312 4.86 -11.27 -9.07
N ARG A 313 5.96 -11.12 -8.35
CA ARG A 313 7.29 -11.15 -8.95
C ARG A 313 7.40 -12.45 -9.72
N SER A 314 7.37 -12.38 -11.05
CA SER A 314 7.88 -13.49 -11.84
C SER A 314 9.31 -13.71 -11.35
N THR A 315 9.65 -14.95 -11.03
CA THR A 315 10.98 -15.38 -10.59
C THR A 315 12.08 -15.13 -11.63
N ASP A 316 11.75 -14.61 -12.78
CA ASP A 316 12.67 -14.07 -13.77
C ASP A 316 13.21 -12.72 -13.27
N PHE A 317 14.30 -12.80 -12.51
CA PHE A 317 15.19 -11.67 -12.20
C PHE A 317 15.90 -11.11 -13.45
N ALA A 318 15.30 -11.22 -14.61
CA ALA A 318 15.74 -10.43 -15.76
C ALA A 318 15.49 -8.97 -15.40
N ILE A 319 16.55 -8.26 -15.00
CA ILE A 319 16.51 -6.79 -14.91
C ILE A 319 15.86 -6.33 -16.20
N PRO A 320 14.65 -5.74 -16.18
CA PRO A 320 14.01 -5.31 -17.40
C PRO A 320 15.00 -4.46 -18.19
N ILE A 321 15.12 -4.67 -19.50
CA ILE A 321 16.06 -3.90 -20.37
C ILE A 321 15.93 -2.39 -20.07
N ALA A 322 14.74 -1.93 -19.70
CA ALA A 322 14.48 -0.59 -19.17
C ALA A 322 15.33 -0.24 -17.94
N MET A 323 15.61 -1.16 -17.04
CA MET A 323 16.42 -0.92 -15.84
C MET A 323 17.91 -0.78 -16.17
N GLN A 324 18.42 -1.50 -17.18
CA GLN A 324 19.80 -1.35 -17.66
C GLN A 324 20.07 0.06 -18.21
N TRP A 325 19.08 0.70 -18.82
CA TRP A 325 19.16 2.09 -19.28
C TRP A 325 19.14 3.11 -18.14
N TRP A 326 18.47 2.79 -17.02
CA TRP A 326 18.43 3.65 -15.84
C TRP A 326 19.73 3.62 -15.04
N LEU A 327 20.45 2.50 -15.06
CA LEU A 327 21.76 2.33 -14.40
C LEU A 327 22.92 2.90 -15.22
N LYS A 328 22.78 3.04 -16.55
CA LYS A 328 23.85 3.55 -17.42
C LYS A 328 24.48 4.88 -16.99
N PRO A 329 23.76 5.92 -16.55
CA PRO A 329 24.39 7.15 -16.09
C PRO A 329 25.24 6.96 -14.82
N TYR A 330 24.87 6.03 -13.96
CA TYR A 330 25.61 5.73 -12.73
C TYR A 330 26.84 4.87 -12.99
N LEU A 331 26.77 3.95 -13.94
CA LEU A 331 27.90 3.13 -14.37
C LEU A 331 28.89 3.93 -15.21
N ALA A 332 28.45 4.90 -15.99
CA ALA A 332 29.31 5.77 -16.81
C ALA A 332 30.10 6.81 -15.97
N SER A 333 29.53 7.29 -14.85
CA SER A 333 30.23 8.24 -13.99
C SER A 333 31.40 7.62 -13.20
N GLU A 334 31.43 6.31 -13.03
CA GLU A 334 32.57 5.61 -12.40
C GLU A 334 33.69 5.27 -13.39
N CYS A 335 33.42 5.23 -14.70
CA CYS A 335 34.44 4.94 -15.70
C CYS A 335 35.30 6.15 -16.13
N ASP A 336 34.86 7.38 -15.87
CA ASP A 336 35.60 8.59 -16.28
C ASP A 336 36.70 9.02 -15.28
N TYR A 337 36.92 8.28 -14.19
CA TYR A 337 37.98 8.58 -13.21
C TYR A 337 39.24 7.76 -13.34
N GLN A 338 39.50 7.15 -14.48
CA GLN A 338 40.79 6.50 -14.74
C GLN A 338 41.48 7.10 -15.96
N ASN A 339 42.23 8.18 -15.73
CA ASN A 339 43.32 8.58 -16.62
C ASN A 339 44.54 7.71 -16.30
N PRO A 340 45.05 6.91 -17.20
CA PRO A 340 46.16 6.00 -16.93
C PRO A 340 47.51 6.72 -17.10
N SER A 341 48.04 7.22 -16.04
CA SER A 341 49.47 7.43 -15.94
C SER A 341 49.95 7.06 -14.55
N THR A 342 50.28 5.82 -14.36
CA THR A 342 51.39 5.20 -13.64
C THR A 342 51.01 3.77 -13.23
N ALA A 343 51.62 2.82 -13.93
CA ALA A 343 51.64 1.42 -13.53
C ALA A 343 52.49 1.25 -12.26
N HIS A 344 51.96 0.52 -11.31
CA HIS A 344 52.52 -0.51 -10.44
C HIS A 344 51.77 -0.59 -9.13
N ASN A 345 51.10 -1.64 -8.93
CA ASN A 345 50.81 -2.47 -7.76
C ASN A 345 49.34 -2.96 -7.74
N ALA A 346 49.25 -4.28 -7.83
CA ALA A 346 47.98 -4.99 -7.64
C ALA A 346 47.47 -4.77 -6.21
N GLY A 347 46.49 -3.88 -6.05
CA GLY A 347 45.75 -3.64 -4.82
C GLY A 347 44.36 -4.22 -4.95
N VAL A 348 43.98 -5.06 -3.99
CA VAL A 348 42.65 -5.65 -3.83
C VAL A 348 41.61 -4.51 -3.77
N PHE A 349 40.73 -4.45 -4.75
CA PHE A 349 39.61 -3.49 -4.75
C PHE A 349 38.61 -3.85 -3.65
N ASN A 350 38.50 -3.03 -2.62
CA ASN A 350 37.45 -3.09 -1.61
C ASN A 350 36.20 -2.40 -2.18
N ILE A 351 35.30 -3.15 -2.77
CA ILE A 351 34.00 -2.66 -3.21
C ILE A 351 33.10 -2.56 -1.95
N PRO A 352 32.48 -1.40 -1.67
CA PRO A 352 31.56 -1.27 -0.56
C PRO A 352 30.42 -2.31 -0.62
N VAL A 353 30.11 -2.92 0.51
CA VAL A 353 29.13 -4.02 0.65
C VAL A 353 27.77 -3.73 0.00
N LYS A 354 27.39 -2.46 -0.13
CA LYS A 354 26.16 -2.02 -0.82
C LYS A 354 26.10 -2.35 -2.32
N TYR A 355 27.25 -2.57 -2.97
CA TYR A 355 27.32 -2.80 -4.42
C TYR A 355 27.71 -4.23 -4.79
N GLN A 356 28.13 -5.04 -3.83
CA GLN A 356 28.45 -6.44 -4.07
C GLN A 356 27.22 -7.26 -4.53
N ALA A 357 26.03 -6.93 -4.05
CA ALA A 357 24.81 -7.60 -4.47
C ALA A 357 24.44 -7.35 -5.94
N CYS A 358 24.82 -6.18 -6.51
CA CYS A 358 24.56 -5.86 -7.92
C CYS A 358 25.52 -6.53 -8.89
N LEU A 359 26.76 -6.85 -8.46
CA LEU A 359 27.76 -7.50 -9.31
C LEU A 359 27.56 -9.03 -9.43
N TYR A 360 26.96 -9.67 -8.42
CA TYR A 360 26.63 -11.11 -8.47
C TYR A 360 25.52 -11.48 -9.46
N ILE A 361 24.82 -10.48 -9.99
CA ILE A 361 23.70 -10.66 -10.94
C ILE A 361 24.17 -10.50 -12.40
N LEU A 362 25.42 -10.07 -12.63
CA LEU A 362 25.95 -9.78 -13.97
C LEU A 362 26.98 -10.81 -14.48
N PHE A 363 27.22 -11.91 -13.77
CA PHE A 363 28.06 -13.03 -14.22
C PHE A 363 27.37 -14.39 -14.05
#